data_913a3ec8c0bd197213334ff2651c0271
#
_entry.id   913a3ec8c0bd197213334ff2651c0271
#
_cell.length_a   1.000
_cell.length_b   1.000
_cell.length_c   1.000
_cell.angle_alpha   90.00
_cell.angle_beta   90.00
_cell.angle_gamma   90.00
#
_symmetry.space_group_name_H-M   'P 1'
#
loop_
_entity.id
_entity.type
_entity.pdbx_description
1 polymer ?
#
loop_
_entity_poly.entity_id
_entity_poly.type
_entity_poly.pdbx_seq_one_letter_code
_entity_poly.pdbx_strand_id
1 'polypeptide(L)'
;MMTFEDFGARVASVWQGLRPATRSLVERALTSVPALAGAATTVKKARADSVYDARSEWELSRLLAALDERAAERGSMLLSVEQARELSRMAETCAVVLHLEARSAEVFAQLLERAINTHDYARVDELAGTVATRLAPTEVCEMARHAHPAVRAIAHEALLQAPTAVLIALLADPVDAEIARTALEGQADEYDSEEARWIVNALDQADASEDDI
;
A
#
# COMPACT_ATOMS: atom_id res chain seq x y z
N MET A 1 9.11 20.57 -22.00
CA MET A 1 8.84 19.38 -21.18
C MET A 1 9.36 19.71 -19.80
N MET A 2 8.51 19.72 -18.79
CA MET A 2 8.91 20.01 -17.42
C MET A 2 9.63 18.80 -16.84
N THR A 3 10.60 19.04 -15.97
CA THR A 3 11.37 18.04 -15.24
C THR A 3 10.97 18.01 -13.78
N PHE A 4 11.36 16.99 -13.03
CA PHE A 4 11.10 16.93 -11.57
C PHE A 4 11.76 18.12 -10.82
N GLU A 5 12.81 18.70 -11.37
CA GLU A 5 13.53 19.82 -10.78
C GLU A 5 12.75 21.15 -10.86
N ASP A 6 11.79 21.25 -11.79
CA ASP A 6 10.95 22.44 -11.96
C ASP A 6 9.87 22.58 -10.85
N PHE A 7 9.66 21.54 -10.03
CA PHE A 7 8.63 21.50 -8.98
C PHE A 7 9.12 21.87 -7.58
N GLY A 8 10.33 22.39 -7.46
CA GLY A 8 10.88 22.90 -6.21
C GLY A 8 11.96 22.02 -5.58
N ALA A 9 12.66 22.59 -4.61
CA ALA A 9 13.88 22.01 -4.06
C ALA A 9 13.67 20.62 -3.44
N ARG A 10 12.51 20.38 -2.79
CA ARG A 10 12.20 19.08 -2.17
C ARG A 10 12.03 17.98 -3.22
N VAL A 11 11.21 18.22 -4.25
CA VAL A 11 11.00 17.25 -5.34
C VAL A 11 12.32 16.99 -6.08
N ALA A 12 13.07 18.05 -6.39
CA ALA A 12 14.39 17.97 -7.02
C ALA A 12 15.37 17.12 -6.18
N SER A 13 15.45 17.36 -4.87
CA SER A 13 16.32 16.62 -3.96
C SER A 13 15.97 15.13 -3.90
N VAL A 14 14.67 14.81 -3.80
CA VAL A 14 14.23 13.40 -3.80
C VAL A 14 14.55 12.74 -5.14
N TRP A 15 14.25 13.40 -6.26
CA TRP A 15 14.56 12.89 -7.60
C TRP A 15 16.05 12.63 -7.79
N GLN A 16 16.92 13.56 -7.38
CA GLN A 16 18.37 13.43 -7.46
C GLN A 16 18.91 12.33 -6.54
N GLY A 17 18.22 12.04 -5.44
CA GLY A 17 18.56 10.96 -4.52
C GLY A 17 18.19 9.56 -5.00
N LEU A 18 17.34 9.42 -6.04
CA LEU A 18 16.94 8.12 -6.56
C LEU A 18 18.11 7.41 -7.25
N ARG A 19 18.14 6.09 -7.17
CA ARG A 19 19.05 5.26 -7.95
C ARG A 19 18.76 5.41 -9.46
N PRO A 20 19.78 5.22 -10.32
CA PRO A 20 19.59 5.27 -11.79
C PRO A 20 18.52 4.29 -12.28
N ALA A 21 18.42 3.09 -11.69
CA ALA A 21 17.42 2.09 -12.04
C ALA A 21 16.00 2.59 -11.75
N THR A 22 15.77 3.21 -10.58
CA THR A 22 14.47 3.78 -10.21
C THR A 22 14.09 4.96 -11.10
N ARG A 23 15.05 5.87 -11.42
CA ARG A 23 14.80 6.96 -12.37
C ARG A 23 14.39 6.43 -13.74
N SER A 24 15.12 5.46 -14.28
CA SER A 24 14.80 4.83 -15.56
C SER A 24 13.43 4.15 -15.55
N LEU A 25 13.00 3.60 -14.41
CA LEU A 25 11.66 3.04 -14.25
C LEU A 25 10.59 4.13 -14.41
N VAL A 26 10.75 5.26 -13.70
CA VAL A 26 9.82 6.40 -13.78
C VAL A 26 9.80 7.03 -15.17
N GLU A 27 10.97 7.29 -15.77
CA GLU A 27 11.07 7.89 -17.10
C GLU A 27 10.39 7.02 -18.16
N ARG A 28 10.58 5.70 -18.11
CA ARG A 28 9.89 4.75 -19.00
C ARG A 28 8.38 4.77 -18.76
N ALA A 29 7.94 4.77 -17.53
CA ALA A 29 6.53 4.85 -17.19
C ALA A 29 5.91 6.14 -17.73
N LEU A 30 6.57 7.29 -17.56
CA LEU A 30 6.13 8.59 -18.09
C LEU A 30 6.03 8.63 -19.62
N THR A 31 6.90 7.92 -20.34
CA THR A 31 6.84 7.84 -21.80
C THR A 31 5.78 6.85 -22.29
N SER A 32 5.39 5.87 -21.47
CA SER A 32 4.40 4.84 -21.82
C SER A 32 2.95 5.26 -21.55
N VAL A 33 2.73 6.31 -20.76
CA VAL A 33 1.40 6.77 -20.29
C VAL A 33 0.44 7.28 -21.37
N PRO A 34 0.84 7.75 -22.57
CA PRO A 34 -0.14 8.04 -23.63
C PRO A 34 -1.00 6.84 -24.05
N ALA A 35 -0.59 5.62 -23.66
CA ALA A 35 -1.29 4.37 -24.01
C ALA A 35 -2.24 3.86 -22.88
N LEU A 36 -2.26 4.49 -21.69
CA LEU A 36 -2.99 3.98 -20.51
C LEU A 36 -4.51 4.23 -20.55
N ALA A 37 -5.04 4.96 -21.52
CA ALA A 37 -6.49 5.05 -21.73
C ALA A 37 -7.13 3.72 -22.23
N GLY A 38 -6.37 2.61 -22.31
CA GLY A 38 -6.87 1.34 -22.82
C GLY A 38 -6.03 0.08 -22.63
N ALA A 39 -4.92 0.07 -21.85
CA ALA A 39 -4.02 -1.09 -21.92
C ALA A 39 -3.30 -1.46 -20.62
N ALA A 40 -3.94 -2.27 -19.80
CA ALA A 40 -3.25 -3.13 -18.81
C ALA A 40 -2.18 -4.07 -19.44
N THR A 41 -2.19 -4.20 -20.76
CA THR A 41 -1.31 -5.11 -21.54
C THR A 41 0.06 -4.51 -21.86
N THR A 42 0.18 -3.18 -21.97
CA THR A 42 1.43 -2.53 -22.38
C THR A 42 2.40 -2.36 -21.20
N VAL A 43 1.90 -2.22 -19.99
CA VAL A 43 2.72 -2.16 -18.76
C VAL A 43 3.40 -3.51 -18.49
N LYS A 44 2.74 -4.63 -18.82
CA LYS A 44 3.33 -5.98 -18.72
C LYS A 44 4.61 -6.16 -19.55
N LYS A 45 4.76 -5.46 -20.68
CA LYS A 45 5.93 -5.57 -21.57
C LYS A 45 7.12 -4.73 -21.11
N ALA A 46 6.90 -3.64 -20.36
CA ALA A 46 7.96 -2.86 -19.71
C ALA A 46 8.58 -3.56 -18.48
N ARG A 47 7.93 -4.62 -18.02
CA ARG A 47 8.32 -5.44 -16.86
C ARG A 47 9.61 -6.24 -17.04
N ALA A 48 10.00 -6.58 -18.26
CA ALA A 48 11.05 -7.57 -18.52
C ALA A 48 12.48 -7.07 -18.19
N ASP A 49 12.71 -5.75 -18.14
CA ASP A 49 14.06 -5.18 -18.05
C ASP A 49 14.34 -4.29 -16.83
N SER A 50 13.39 -4.10 -15.91
CA SER A 50 13.64 -3.32 -14.70
C SER A 50 13.43 -4.16 -13.44
N VAL A 51 14.46 -4.27 -12.65
CA VAL A 51 14.38 -4.90 -11.32
C VAL A 51 13.65 -3.91 -10.40
N TYR A 52 12.35 -4.14 -10.19
CA TYR A 52 11.62 -3.53 -9.09
C TYR A 52 11.97 -4.31 -7.81
N ASP A 53 12.51 -3.62 -6.82
CA ASP A 53 12.90 -4.17 -5.53
C ASP A 53 12.36 -3.30 -4.39
N ALA A 54 12.46 -3.77 -3.15
CA ALA A 54 11.98 -3.03 -1.97
C ALA A 54 12.59 -1.62 -1.87
N ARG A 55 13.81 -1.43 -2.37
CA ARG A 55 14.43 -0.11 -2.39
C ARG A 55 13.82 0.80 -3.47
N SER A 56 13.51 0.26 -4.65
CA SER A 56 12.78 1.00 -5.68
C SER A 56 11.39 1.40 -5.19
N GLU A 57 10.72 0.51 -4.46
CA GLU A 57 9.43 0.76 -3.84
C GLU A 57 9.50 1.93 -2.86
N TRP A 58 10.44 1.90 -1.93
CA TRP A 58 10.65 2.98 -0.97
C TRP A 58 11.03 4.31 -1.65
N GLU A 59 11.93 4.27 -2.64
CA GLU A 59 12.34 5.45 -3.39
C GLU A 59 11.16 6.09 -4.13
N LEU A 60 10.30 5.28 -4.78
CA LEU A 60 9.11 5.74 -5.48
C LEU A 60 8.04 6.28 -4.54
N SER A 61 7.82 5.63 -3.39
CA SER A 61 6.92 6.09 -2.34
C SER A 61 7.31 7.49 -1.85
N ARG A 62 8.60 7.72 -1.57
CA ARG A 62 9.11 9.05 -1.20
C ARG A 62 8.94 10.09 -2.30
N LEU A 63 9.15 9.72 -3.56
CA LEU A 63 8.93 10.63 -4.68
C LEU A 63 7.45 10.99 -4.79
N LEU A 64 6.55 10.02 -4.70
CA LEU A 64 5.11 10.25 -4.69
C LEU A 64 4.69 11.19 -3.56
N ALA A 65 5.17 10.95 -2.34
CA ALA A 65 4.90 11.82 -1.19
C ALA A 65 5.35 13.27 -1.45
N ALA A 66 6.56 13.46 -2.00
CA ALA A 66 7.07 14.80 -2.30
C ALA A 66 6.25 15.51 -3.39
N LEU A 67 5.74 14.78 -4.38
CA LEU A 67 4.86 15.32 -5.43
C LEU A 67 3.48 15.70 -4.86
N ASP A 68 2.89 14.86 -4.02
CA ASP A 68 1.59 15.13 -3.38
C ASP A 68 1.69 16.30 -2.40
N GLU A 69 2.75 16.40 -1.59
CA GLU A 69 3.01 17.55 -0.74
C GLU A 69 3.12 18.85 -1.56
N ARG A 70 3.86 18.81 -2.68
CA ARG A 70 3.99 19.96 -3.57
C ARG A 70 2.64 20.37 -4.18
N ALA A 71 1.79 19.39 -4.51
CA ALA A 71 0.43 19.66 -5.01
C ALA A 71 -0.48 20.30 -3.94
N ALA A 72 -0.27 19.95 -2.67
CA ALA A 72 -1.05 20.46 -1.54
C ALA A 72 -0.58 21.84 -1.03
N GLU A 73 0.59 22.32 -1.43
CA GLU A 73 1.13 23.63 -1.00
C GLU A 73 0.20 24.78 -1.41
N ARG A 74 -0.03 25.70 -0.44
CA ARG A 74 -0.88 26.88 -0.62
C ARG A 74 -0.05 28.15 -0.44
N GLY A 75 -0.42 29.24 -1.14
CA GLY A 75 0.19 30.56 -0.94
C GLY A 75 0.96 31.08 -2.14
N SER A 76 2.02 31.88 -1.91
CA SER A 76 2.77 32.60 -2.94
C SER A 76 3.54 31.74 -3.94
N MET A 77 3.65 30.44 -3.69
CA MET A 77 4.32 29.46 -4.54
C MET A 77 3.32 28.61 -5.36
N LEU A 78 2.17 29.20 -5.72
CA LEU A 78 1.17 28.51 -6.53
C LEU A 78 1.75 28.09 -7.88
N LEU A 79 1.48 26.86 -8.25
CA LEU A 79 1.79 26.32 -9.56
C LEU A 79 0.89 26.96 -10.63
N SER A 80 1.40 27.18 -11.82
CA SER A 80 0.56 27.47 -12.98
C SER A 80 -0.33 26.26 -13.28
N VAL A 81 -1.41 26.48 -14.03
CA VAL A 81 -2.33 25.38 -14.43
C VAL A 81 -1.57 24.26 -15.17
N GLU A 82 -0.61 24.63 -15.99
CA GLU A 82 0.20 23.68 -16.74
C GLU A 82 1.16 22.90 -15.82
N GLN A 83 1.80 23.58 -14.87
CA GLN A 83 2.63 22.94 -13.85
C GLN A 83 1.82 21.99 -12.98
N ALA A 84 0.62 22.38 -12.55
CA ALA A 84 -0.24 21.55 -11.74
C ALA A 84 -0.67 20.27 -12.49
N ARG A 85 -1.00 20.37 -13.78
CA ARG A 85 -1.32 19.21 -14.63
C ARG A 85 -0.14 18.26 -14.78
N GLU A 86 1.04 18.79 -15.03
CA GLU A 86 2.25 17.98 -15.21
C GLU A 86 2.66 17.31 -13.90
N LEU A 87 2.59 18.03 -12.77
CA LEU A 87 2.81 17.47 -11.43
C LEU A 87 1.85 16.32 -11.15
N SER A 88 0.55 16.53 -11.40
CA SER A 88 -0.47 15.49 -11.23
C SER A 88 -0.19 14.27 -12.11
N ARG A 89 0.22 14.47 -13.37
CA ARG A 89 0.59 13.38 -14.28
C ARG A 89 1.79 12.59 -13.75
N MET A 90 2.81 13.25 -13.22
CA MET A 90 3.98 12.59 -12.64
C MET A 90 3.61 11.81 -11.39
N ALA A 91 2.82 12.40 -10.48
CA ALA A 91 2.35 11.75 -9.27
C ALA A 91 1.50 10.51 -9.59
N GLU A 92 0.55 10.64 -10.53
CA GLU A 92 -0.28 9.51 -10.95
C GLU A 92 0.54 8.40 -11.60
N THR A 93 1.57 8.73 -12.39
CA THR A 93 2.46 7.73 -12.96
C THR A 93 3.21 6.96 -11.86
N CYS A 94 3.73 7.63 -10.84
CA CYS A 94 4.37 6.98 -9.69
C CYS A 94 3.36 6.09 -8.92
N ALA A 95 2.15 6.60 -8.68
CA ALA A 95 1.09 5.85 -8.00
C ALA A 95 0.68 4.58 -8.77
N VAL A 96 0.57 4.65 -10.10
CA VAL A 96 0.27 3.48 -10.95
C VAL A 96 1.37 2.43 -10.87
N VAL A 97 2.65 2.83 -10.93
CA VAL A 97 3.78 1.88 -10.80
C VAL A 97 3.75 1.21 -9.44
N LEU A 98 3.58 1.98 -8.36
CA LEU A 98 3.45 1.44 -7.00
C LEU A 98 2.23 0.53 -6.87
N HIS A 99 1.07 0.94 -7.38
CA HIS A 99 -0.15 0.12 -7.37
C HIS A 99 0.05 -1.26 -8.02
N LEU A 100 0.86 -1.33 -9.07
CA LEU A 100 1.11 -2.59 -9.79
C LEU A 100 2.16 -3.49 -9.11
N GLU A 101 3.13 -2.90 -8.41
CA GLU A 101 4.34 -3.62 -7.99
C GLU A 101 4.52 -3.68 -6.46
N ALA A 102 3.92 -2.76 -5.68
CA ALA A 102 4.14 -2.66 -4.24
C ALA A 102 3.78 -3.94 -3.47
N ARG A 103 4.57 -4.19 -2.41
CA ARG A 103 4.45 -5.37 -1.51
C ARG A 103 4.64 -5.02 -0.05
N SER A 104 4.83 -3.75 0.31
CA SER A 104 4.95 -3.32 1.70
C SER A 104 3.67 -2.68 2.22
N ALA A 105 3.39 -2.89 3.49
CA ALA A 105 2.27 -2.29 4.21
C ALA A 105 2.26 -0.77 4.11
N GLU A 106 3.43 -0.14 4.31
CA GLU A 106 3.60 1.31 4.27
C GLU A 106 3.15 1.91 2.92
N VAL A 107 3.55 1.29 1.81
CA VAL A 107 3.20 1.79 0.47
C VAL A 107 1.73 1.54 0.14
N PHE A 108 1.17 0.40 0.55
CA PHE A 108 -0.27 0.16 0.41
C PHE A 108 -1.10 1.15 1.21
N ALA A 109 -0.70 1.44 2.45
CA ALA A 109 -1.34 2.45 3.28
C ALA A 109 -1.28 3.83 2.63
N GLN A 110 -0.12 4.25 2.12
CA GLN A 110 0.05 5.51 1.39
C GLN A 110 -0.88 5.60 0.17
N LEU A 111 -0.97 4.54 -0.63
CA LEU A 111 -1.84 4.52 -1.81
C LEU A 111 -3.32 4.58 -1.43
N LEU A 112 -3.73 3.87 -0.39
CA LEU A 112 -5.10 3.91 0.15
C LEU A 112 -5.45 5.30 0.68
N GLU A 113 -4.59 5.90 1.50
CA GLU A 113 -4.80 7.27 2.01
C GLU A 113 -4.91 8.29 0.87
N ARG A 114 -4.04 8.16 -0.14
CA ARG A 114 -4.09 9.01 -1.33
C ARG A 114 -5.42 8.88 -2.06
N ALA A 115 -5.89 7.65 -2.30
CA ALA A 115 -7.15 7.37 -2.97
C ALA A 115 -8.35 7.91 -2.15
N ILE A 116 -8.35 7.73 -0.83
CA ILE A 116 -9.38 8.26 0.08
C ILE A 116 -9.39 9.79 0.03
N ASN A 117 -8.24 10.44 0.13
CA ASN A 117 -8.11 11.90 0.13
C ASN A 117 -8.53 12.53 -1.21
N THR A 118 -8.39 11.81 -2.32
CA THR A 118 -8.86 12.23 -3.65
C THR A 118 -10.27 11.76 -3.97
N HIS A 119 -10.95 11.05 -3.06
CA HIS A 119 -12.29 10.48 -3.23
C HIS A 119 -12.38 9.48 -4.41
N ASP A 120 -11.26 8.81 -4.72
CA ASP A 120 -11.20 7.76 -5.74
C ASP A 120 -11.53 6.40 -5.10
N TYR A 121 -12.82 6.20 -4.82
CA TYR A 121 -13.30 4.98 -4.16
C TYR A 121 -13.13 3.73 -5.02
N ALA A 122 -13.13 3.87 -6.35
CA ALA A 122 -12.85 2.74 -7.24
C ALA A 122 -11.42 2.23 -7.04
N ARG A 123 -10.46 3.14 -6.85
CA ARG A 123 -9.08 2.80 -6.52
C ARG A 123 -8.95 2.19 -5.13
N VAL A 124 -9.74 2.65 -4.16
CA VAL A 124 -9.78 2.05 -2.81
C VAL A 124 -10.23 0.59 -2.91
N ASP A 125 -11.31 0.32 -3.66
CA ASP A 125 -11.82 -1.05 -3.84
C ASP A 125 -10.81 -1.95 -4.55
N GLU A 126 -10.13 -1.46 -5.60
CA GLU A 126 -9.06 -2.20 -6.28
C GLU A 126 -7.91 -2.55 -5.34
N LEU A 127 -7.42 -1.60 -4.54
CA LEU A 127 -6.35 -1.82 -3.58
C LEU A 127 -6.78 -2.80 -2.50
N ALA A 128 -7.96 -2.60 -1.90
CA ALA A 128 -8.51 -3.49 -0.87
C ALA A 128 -8.59 -4.94 -1.37
N GLY A 129 -9.11 -5.15 -2.58
CA GLY A 129 -9.20 -6.47 -3.19
C GLY A 129 -7.86 -7.17 -3.48
N THR A 130 -6.75 -6.44 -3.41
CA THR A 130 -5.41 -7.00 -3.65
C THR A 130 -4.58 -7.19 -2.39
N VAL A 131 -4.97 -6.64 -1.25
CA VAL A 131 -4.22 -6.71 0.03
C VAL A 131 -3.85 -8.15 0.38
N ALA A 132 -4.84 -9.03 0.53
CA ALA A 132 -4.63 -10.43 0.94
C ALA A 132 -3.81 -11.26 -0.05
N THR A 133 -3.75 -10.85 -1.33
CA THR A 133 -3.04 -11.61 -2.38
C THR A 133 -1.63 -11.12 -2.65
N ARG A 134 -1.31 -9.90 -2.26
CA ARG A 134 -0.03 -9.24 -2.59
C ARG A 134 0.87 -9.02 -1.39
N LEU A 135 0.27 -8.77 -0.22
CA LEU A 135 1.02 -8.57 1.00
C LEU A 135 1.27 -9.89 1.71
N ALA A 136 2.42 -9.98 2.37
CA ALA A 136 2.65 -11.05 3.34
C ALA A 136 1.70 -10.86 4.54
N PRO A 137 1.29 -11.94 5.22
CA PRO A 137 0.36 -11.84 6.36
C PRO A 137 0.83 -10.88 7.47
N THR A 138 2.13 -10.83 7.75
CA THR A 138 2.74 -9.88 8.70
C THR A 138 2.61 -8.43 8.24
N GLU A 139 2.73 -8.15 6.94
CA GLU A 139 2.48 -6.83 6.37
C GLU A 139 1.01 -6.42 6.51
N VAL A 140 0.07 -7.37 6.38
CA VAL A 140 -1.36 -7.09 6.63
C VAL A 140 -1.59 -6.76 8.10
N CYS A 141 -0.93 -7.45 9.04
CA CYS A 141 -0.97 -7.09 10.46
C CYS A 141 -0.38 -5.70 10.73
N GLU A 142 0.68 -5.30 10.02
CA GLU A 142 1.22 -3.95 10.10
C GLU A 142 0.18 -2.90 9.64
N MET A 143 -0.53 -3.15 8.54
CA MET A 143 -1.63 -2.28 8.10
C MET A 143 -2.78 -2.25 9.12
N ALA A 144 -3.07 -3.33 9.84
CA ALA A 144 -4.08 -3.37 10.89
C ALA A 144 -3.73 -2.49 12.10
N ARG A 145 -2.46 -2.13 12.28
CA ARG A 145 -1.98 -1.16 13.28
C ARG A 145 -1.89 0.27 12.79
N HIS A 146 -2.23 0.54 11.51
CA HIS A 146 -2.07 1.84 10.91
C HIS A 146 -2.91 2.93 11.58
N ALA A 147 -2.43 4.19 11.59
CA ALA A 147 -3.13 5.31 12.22
C ALA A 147 -4.49 5.62 11.56
N HIS A 148 -4.58 5.47 10.23
CA HIS A 148 -5.79 5.78 9.48
C HIS A 148 -6.85 4.67 9.64
N PRO A 149 -8.10 4.99 10.12
CA PRO A 149 -9.10 3.97 10.44
C PRO A 149 -9.55 3.13 9.24
N ALA A 150 -9.67 3.72 8.05
CA ALA A 150 -10.07 2.97 6.86
C ALA A 150 -8.99 1.98 6.41
N VAL A 151 -7.69 2.30 6.58
CA VAL A 151 -6.58 1.37 6.30
C VAL A 151 -6.66 0.18 7.24
N ARG A 152 -6.90 0.42 8.55
CA ARG A 152 -7.10 -0.66 9.53
C ARG A 152 -8.28 -1.54 9.17
N ALA A 153 -9.43 -0.94 8.82
CA ALA A 153 -10.62 -1.70 8.47
C ALA A 153 -10.40 -2.62 7.26
N ILE A 154 -9.71 -2.13 6.22
CA ILE A 154 -9.36 -2.93 5.04
C ILE A 154 -8.42 -4.08 5.42
N ALA A 155 -7.44 -3.85 6.30
CA ALA A 155 -6.53 -4.89 6.75
C ALA A 155 -7.26 -5.95 7.59
N HIS A 156 -8.13 -5.55 8.51
CA HIS A 156 -8.95 -6.50 9.28
C HIS A 156 -9.85 -7.34 8.39
N GLU A 157 -10.52 -6.73 7.41
CA GLU A 157 -11.32 -7.47 6.43
C GLU A 157 -10.49 -8.49 5.63
N ALA A 158 -9.27 -8.10 5.22
CA ALA A 158 -8.36 -9.01 4.53
C ALA A 158 -7.92 -10.19 5.42
N LEU A 159 -7.72 -9.97 6.72
CA LEU A 159 -7.39 -11.03 7.68
C LEU A 159 -8.58 -11.95 7.97
N LEU A 160 -9.79 -11.42 8.04
CA LEU A 160 -11.02 -12.24 8.18
C LEU A 160 -11.18 -13.23 7.03
N GLN A 161 -10.71 -12.88 5.84
CA GLN A 161 -10.74 -13.75 4.65
C GLN A 161 -9.49 -14.62 4.50
N ALA A 162 -8.49 -14.48 5.38
CA ALA A 162 -7.27 -15.27 5.32
C ALA A 162 -7.54 -16.73 5.72
N PRO A 163 -6.78 -17.71 5.17
CA PRO A 163 -6.87 -19.09 5.66
C PRO A 163 -6.57 -19.20 7.15
N THR A 164 -7.35 -19.97 7.91
CA THR A 164 -7.17 -20.17 9.35
C THR A 164 -5.75 -20.60 9.71
N ALA A 165 -5.11 -21.45 8.89
CA ALA A 165 -3.73 -21.88 9.10
C ALA A 165 -2.72 -20.72 9.05
N VAL A 166 -3.00 -19.67 8.28
CA VAL A 166 -2.17 -18.45 8.23
C VAL A 166 -2.30 -17.67 9.55
N LEU A 167 -3.52 -17.52 10.04
CA LEU A 167 -3.79 -16.83 11.32
C LEU A 167 -3.13 -17.58 12.50
N ILE A 168 -3.19 -18.90 12.51
CA ILE A 168 -2.50 -19.72 13.51
C ILE A 168 -1.00 -19.49 13.49
N ALA A 169 -0.39 -19.39 12.30
CA ALA A 169 1.04 -19.12 12.17
C ALA A 169 1.42 -17.72 12.74
N LEU A 170 0.53 -16.73 12.60
CA LEU A 170 0.73 -15.39 13.14
C LEU A 170 0.64 -15.33 14.68
N LEU A 171 -0.09 -16.26 15.33
CA LEU A 171 -0.15 -16.34 16.80
C LEU A 171 1.22 -16.60 17.44
N ALA A 172 2.17 -17.15 16.67
CA ALA A 172 3.53 -17.40 17.17
C ALA A 172 4.37 -16.12 17.32
N ASP A 173 3.98 -15.02 16.69
CA ASP A 173 4.65 -13.72 16.80
C ASP A 173 3.91 -12.82 17.81
N PRO A 174 4.55 -12.45 18.94
CA PRO A 174 3.91 -11.62 19.96
C PRO A 174 3.39 -10.27 19.45
N VAL A 175 3.96 -9.76 18.34
CA VAL A 175 3.55 -8.47 17.73
C VAL A 175 2.24 -8.63 16.97
N ASP A 176 2.04 -9.78 16.34
CA ASP A 176 0.89 -10.04 15.46
C ASP A 176 -0.20 -10.90 16.12
N ALA A 177 0.11 -11.55 17.27
CA ALA A 177 -0.75 -12.52 17.94
C ALA A 177 -2.16 -11.98 18.26
N GLU A 178 -2.23 -10.76 18.81
CA GLU A 178 -3.52 -10.14 19.18
C GLU A 178 -4.40 -9.88 17.94
N ILE A 179 -3.79 -9.41 16.86
CA ILE A 179 -4.50 -9.15 15.60
C ILE A 179 -4.98 -10.46 14.98
N ALA A 180 -4.13 -11.50 15.01
CA ALA A 180 -4.49 -12.82 14.52
C ALA A 180 -5.63 -13.47 15.32
N ARG A 181 -5.61 -13.31 16.67
CA ARG A 181 -6.69 -13.77 17.55
C ARG A 181 -8.00 -13.07 17.21
N THR A 182 -7.99 -11.74 17.09
CA THR A 182 -9.18 -10.95 16.72
C THR A 182 -9.74 -11.40 15.36
N ALA A 183 -8.88 -11.72 14.39
CA ALA A 183 -9.31 -12.23 13.10
C ALA A 183 -9.92 -13.64 13.19
N LEU A 184 -9.38 -14.52 14.05
CA LEU A 184 -9.95 -15.86 14.31
C LEU A 184 -11.33 -15.76 15.00
N GLU A 185 -11.47 -14.86 15.99
CA GLU A 185 -12.74 -14.55 16.64
C GLU A 185 -13.79 -14.09 15.61
N GLY A 186 -13.41 -13.17 14.72
CA GLY A 186 -14.28 -12.70 13.65
C GLY A 186 -14.64 -13.82 12.67
N GLN A 187 -13.71 -14.72 12.32
CA GLN A 187 -14.02 -15.90 11.50
C GLN A 187 -15.02 -16.84 12.19
N ALA A 188 -14.90 -17.01 13.51
CA ALA A 188 -15.83 -17.86 14.28
C ALA A 188 -17.23 -17.26 14.33
N ASP A 189 -17.34 -15.94 14.48
CA ASP A 189 -18.60 -15.23 14.73
C ASP A 189 -19.31 -14.81 13.42
N GLU A 190 -18.58 -14.25 12.47
CA GLU A 190 -19.17 -13.68 11.25
C GLU A 190 -19.27 -14.70 10.11
N TYR A 191 -18.30 -15.62 10.02
CA TYR A 191 -18.25 -16.63 8.96
C TYR A 191 -18.64 -18.04 9.43
N ASP A 192 -19.06 -18.17 10.69
CA ASP A 192 -19.48 -19.43 11.32
C ASP A 192 -18.44 -20.56 11.18
N SER A 193 -17.13 -20.19 11.23
CA SER A 193 -16.04 -21.14 11.09
C SER A 193 -15.89 -21.99 12.35
N GLU A 194 -16.24 -23.28 12.25
CA GLU A 194 -16.07 -24.24 13.36
C GLU A 194 -14.59 -24.42 13.75
N GLU A 195 -13.68 -24.39 12.76
CA GLU A 195 -12.23 -24.50 12.99
C GLU A 195 -11.71 -23.31 13.78
N ALA A 196 -12.06 -22.08 13.40
CA ALA A 196 -11.67 -20.87 14.11
C ALA A 196 -12.24 -20.86 15.54
N ARG A 197 -13.51 -21.25 15.73
CA ARG A 197 -14.17 -21.35 17.03
C ARG A 197 -13.46 -22.34 17.96
N TRP A 198 -13.06 -23.48 17.44
CA TRP A 198 -12.32 -24.47 18.22
C TRP A 198 -10.96 -23.91 18.70
N ILE A 199 -10.26 -23.19 17.82
CA ILE A 199 -8.95 -22.60 18.14
C ILE A 199 -9.10 -21.49 19.19
N VAL A 200 -10.06 -20.57 19.03
CA VAL A 200 -10.32 -19.50 19.99
C VAL A 200 -10.61 -20.09 21.37
N ASN A 201 -11.49 -21.12 21.46
CA ASN A 201 -11.78 -21.78 22.72
C ASN A 201 -10.53 -22.43 23.35
N ALA A 202 -9.61 -22.96 22.54
CA ALA A 202 -8.37 -23.55 23.07
C ALA A 202 -7.41 -22.48 23.59
N LEU A 203 -7.35 -21.31 22.95
CA LEU A 203 -6.57 -20.15 23.41
C LEU A 203 -7.12 -19.62 24.74
N ASP A 204 -8.44 -19.45 24.85
CA ASP A 204 -9.10 -18.98 26.09
C ASP A 204 -8.85 -19.91 27.29
N GLN A 205 -8.82 -21.23 27.05
CA GLN A 205 -8.50 -22.21 28.08
C GLN A 205 -7.03 -22.15 28.53
N ALA A 206 -6.12 -21.85 27.59
CA ALA A 206 -4.69 -21.70 27.90
C ALA A 206 -4.47 -20.46 28.77
N ASP A 207 -5.06 -19.31 28.39
CA ASP A 207 -4.96 -18.05 29.14
C ASP A 207 -5.53 -18.19 30.58
N ALA A 208 -6.69 -18.83 30.72
CA ALA A 208 -7.30 -19.07 32.02
C ALA A 208 -6.42 -19.96 32.97
N SER A 209 -5.61 -20.82 32.36
CA SER A 209 -4.70 -21.70 33.12
C SER A 209 -3.43 -21.00 33.60
N GLU A 210 -3.01 -19.92 32.95
CA GLU A 210 -1.84 -19.13 33.34
C GLU A 210 -2.16 -18.14 34.46
N ASP A 211 -3.41 -17.67 34.60
CA ASP A 211 -3.84 -16.74 35.64
C ASP A 211 -4.05 -17.43 37.00
N ASP A 212 -4.10 -18.77 37.06
CA ASP A 212 -4.30 -19.56 38.27
C ASP A 212 -2.97 -19.98 38.96
N ILE A 213 -1.80 -19.54 38.47
CA ILE A 213 -0.47 -19.88 39.00
C ILE A 213 0.16 -18.63 39.67
#